data_948de3012188051edf2cbf2a559d2c2c
#
_entry.id   948de3012188051edf2cbf2a559d2c2c
#
_cell.length_a   1.000
_cell.length_b   1.000
_cell.length_c   1.000
_cell.angle_alpha   90.00
_cell.angle_beta   90.00
_cell.angle_gamma   90.00
#
_symmetry.space_group_name_H-M   'P 1'
#
loop_
_entity.id
_entity.type
_entity.pdbx_description
1 polymer ?
#
loop_
_entity_poly.entity_id
_entity_poly.type
_entity_poly.pdbx_seq_one_letter_code
_entity_poly.pdbx_strand_id
1 'polypeptide(L)'
;MSPANATDPRRRLQPEQRREELVRVGVELFAEGTLDRTHVNEIIKRAGVSRTLFYHYFPSKIAFARAIVEHEILHLHGLVEQQTALTLEGAISTFAGYVKARPDSLRALHTGGLDQDPEIAAALATSFERYERLVLMLMGIAEPDECAMFAAEVWISTMITLCLAWLDHPEISQETITNMSAQTLRSLVSQARQGAEHASEPATTPATAHEPVSDR
;
A
#
# COMPACT_ATOMS: atom_id res chain seq x y z
N MET A 1 59.02 14.54 -10.07
CA MET A 1 57.76 14.93 -9.39
C MET A 1 56.65 14.74 -10.38
N SER A 2 55.94 13.62 -10.30
CA SER A 2 54.78 13.34 -11.13
C SER A 2 53.55 14.04 -10.54
N PRO A 3 52.66 14.66 -11.36
CA PRO A 3 51.44 15.19 -10.86
C PRO A 3 50.38 14.09 -10.71
N ALA A 4 49.65 14.24 -9.62
CA ALA A 4 48.61 13.37 -9.14
C ALA A 4 47.55 13.07 -10.19
N ASN A 5 47.15 11.82 -10.18
CA ASN A 5 46.03 11.22 -10.89
C ASN A 5 44.72 11.92 -10.48
N ALA A 6 44.20 12.76 -11.35
CA ALA A 6 42.86 13.31 -11.21
C ALA A 6 41.85 12.17 -11.38
N THR A 7 41.15 11.85 -10.32
CA THR A 7 40.11 10.84 -10.27
C THR A 7 39.00 11.22 -11.27
N ASP A 8 38.84 10.45 -12.35
CA ASP A 8 37.79 10.59 -13.34
C ASP A 8 36.41 10.38 -12.68
N PRO A 9 35.49 11.37 -12.69
CA PRO A 9 34.18 11.26 -12.05
C PRO A 9 33.18 10.38 -12.80
N ARG A 10 33.61 9.71 -13.87
CA ARG A 10 32.76 8.76 -14.62
C ARG A 10 33.05 7.31 -14.21
N ARG A 11 32.90 7.00 -12.93
CA ARG A 11 32.87 5.60 -12.48
C ARG A 11 31.75 4.91 -13.26
N ARG A 12 32.10 3.97 -14.16
CA ARG A 12 31.13 3.11 -14.85
C ARG A 12 30.35 2.35 -13.79
N LEU A 13 29.14 2.83 -13.50
CA LEU A 13 28.22 2.11 -12.62
C LEU A 13 27.88 0.76 -13.25
N GLN A 14 27.75 -0.27 -12.42
CA GLN A 14 27.21 -1.55 -12.86
C GLN A 14 25.77 -1.35 -13.38
N PRO A 15 25.29 -2.18 -14.31
CA PRO A 15 23.96 -2.03 -14.90
C PRO A 15 22.85 -1.91 -13.84
N GLU A 16 22.91 -2.69 -12.78
CA GLU A 16 21.95 -2.66 -11.67
C GLU A 16 21.96 -1.32 -10.95
N GLN A 17 23.13 -0.79 -10.64
CA GLN A 17 23.29 0.52 -9.99
C GLN A 17 22.72 1.66 -10.87
N ARG A 18 22.86 1.54 -12.17
CA ARG A 18 22.31 2.53 -13.11
C ARG A 18 20.78 2.46 -13.19
N ARG A 19 20.22 1.25 -13.13
CA ARG A 19 18.77 1.04 -13.05
C ARG A 19 18.22 1.64 -11.76
N GLU A 20 18.87 1.41 -10.63
CA GLU A 20 18.52 1.97 -9.33
C GLU A 20 18.57 3.50 -9.30
N GLU A 21 19.59 4.12 -9.92
CA GLU A 21 19.64 5.59 -10.05
C GLU A 21 18.44 6.15 -10.82
N LEU A 22 18.04 5.48 -11.91
CA LEU A 22 16.85 5.86 -12.66
C LEU A 22 15.59 5.75 -11.82
N VAL A 23 15.43 4.65 -11.07
CA VAL A 23 14.30 4.47 -10.16
C VAL A 23 14.29 5.56 -9.10
N ARG A 24 15.45 5.92 -8.52
CA ARG A 24 15.54 7.00 -7.52
C ARG A 24 15.07 8.36 -8.07
N VAL A 25 15.46 8.71 -9.28
CA VAL A 25 14.93 9.93 -9.95
C VAL A 25 13.40 9.82 -10.13
N GLY A 26 12.92 8.63 -10.47
CA GLY A 26 11.49 8.37 -10.59
C GLY A 26 10.75 8.51 -9.27
N VAL A 27 11.32 8.03 -8.16
CA VAL A 27 10.78 8.18 -6.80
C VAL A 27 10.64 9.66 -6.42
N GLU A 28 11.63 10.49 -6.76
CA GLU A 28 11.54 11.95 -6.55
C GLU A 28 10.37 12.56 -7.33
N LEU A 29 10.22 12.22 -8.61
CA LEU A 29 9.11 12.68 -9.46
C LEU A 29 7.75 12.17 -8.96
N PHE A 30 7.71 10.96 -8.45
CA PHE A 30 6.51 10.37 -7.85
C PHE A 30 6.12 11.10 -6.57
N ALA A 31 7.10 11.39 -5.70
CA ALA A 31 6.89 12.16 -4.48
C ALA A 31 6.44 13.61 -4.76
N GLU A 32 6.81 14.19 -5.90
CA GLU A 32 6.34 15.50 -6.38
C GLU A 32 4.94 15.43 -7.04
N GLY A 33 4.33 14.24 -7.17
CA GLY A 33 3.05 14.04 -7.85
C GLY A 33 3.07 14.35 -9.34
N THR A 34 4.24 14.34 -9.96
CA THR A 34 4.42 14.78 -11.33
C THR A 34 4.73 13.66 -12.33
N LEU A 35 4.91 12.42 -11.85
CA LEU A 35 5.38 11.29 -12.67
C LEU A 35 4.46 11.01 -13.86
N ASP A 36 3.14 11.04 -13.68
CA ASP A 36 2.15 10.80 -14.73
C ASP A 36 2.20 11.85 -15.84
N ARG A 37 2.42 13.12 -15.48
CA ARG A 37 2.48 14.28 -16.38
C ARG A 37 3.86 14.53 -16.97
N THR A 38 4.91 13.98 -16.34
CA THR A 38 6.30 14.21 -16.78
C THR A 38 6.60 13.41 -18.05
N HIS A 39 7.08 14.07 -19.08
CA HIS A 39 7.52 13.42 -20.31
C HIS A 39 8.82 12.64 -20.09
N VAL A 40 8.97 11.51 -20.81
CA VAL A 40 10.20 10.68 -20.75
C VAL A 40 11.47 11.50 -21.00
N ASN A 41 11.42 12.49 -21.87
CA ASN A 41 12.57 13.37 -22.14
C ASN A 41 13.02 14.17 -20.92
N GLU A 42 12.09 14.59 -20.06
CA GLU A 42 12.43 15.29 -18.81
C GLU A 42 13.01 14.33 -17.79
N ILE A 43 12.47 13.10 -17.69
CA ILE A 43 13.03 12.03 -16.85
C ILE A 43 14.48 11.75 -17.26
N ILE A 44 14.74 11.57 -18.55
CA ILE A 44 16.06 11.34 -19.13
C ILE A 44 17.03 12.49 -18.80
N LYS A 45 16.57 13.73 -18.97
CA LYS A 45 17.36 14.94 -18.67
C LYS A 45 17.70 15.02 -17.18
N ARG A 46 16.71 14.80 -16.31
CA ARG A 46 16.89 14.83 -14.85
C ARG A 46 17.83 13.73 -14.35
N ALA A 47 17.74 12.53 -14.96
CA ALA A 47 18.62 11.40 -14.66
C ALA A 47 20.01 11.50 -15.32
N GLY A 48 20.23 12.43 -16.23
CA GLY A 48 21.51 12.57 -16.94
C GLY A 48 21.88 11.38 -17.83
N VAL A 49 20.89 10.67 -18.39
CA VAL A 49 21.09 9.47 -19.22
C VAL A 49 20.70 9.71 -20.68
N SER A 50 21.13 8.83 -21.59
CA SER A 50 20.66 8.85 -22.97
C SER A 50 19.27 8.20 -23.09
N ARG A 51 18.50 8.59 -24.11
CA ARG A 51 17.20 7.97 -24.43
C ARG A 51 17.33 6.46 -24.67
N THR A 52 18.37 6.04 -25.39
CA THR A 52 18.66 4.61 -25.63
C THR A 52 18.89 3.86 -24.33
N LEU A 53 19.63 4.45 -23.39
CA LEU A 53 19.91 3.83 -22.10
C LEU A 53 18.64 3.72 -21.24
N PHE A 54 17.78 4.73 -21.24
CA PHE A 54 16.50 4.67 -20.53
C PHE A 54 15.65 3.51 -21.04
N TYR A 55 15.44 3.43 -22.38
CA TYR A 55 14.62 2.38 -22.98
C TYR A 55 15.26 0.99 -22.95
N HIS A 56 16.57 0.89 -22.71
CA HIS A 56 17.24 -0.36 -22.42
C HIS A 56 16.76 -0.97 -21.08
N TYR A 57 16.57 -0.11 -20.06
CA TYR A 57 16.11 -0.56 -18.73
C TYR A 57 14.59 -0.61 -18.59
N PHE A 58 13.89 0.31 -19.22
CA PHE A 58 12.44 0.46 -19.11
C PHE A 58 11.82 0.58 -20.50
N PRO A 59 11.22 -0.50 -21.04
CA PRO A 59 10.67 -0.51 -22.40
C PRO A 59 9.58 0.53 -22.64
N SER A 60 8.92 1.00 -21.57
CA SER A 60 7.88 2.03 -21.63
C SER A 60 7.91 2.90 -20.36
N LYS A 61 7.19 4.04 -20.42
CA LYS A 61 6.98 4.89 -19.24
C LYS A 61 6.23 4.14 -18.12
N ILE A 62 5.26 3.28 -18.48
CA ILE A 62 4.51 2.50 -17.50
C ILE A 62 5.40 1.44 -16.83
N ALA A 63 6.31 0.79 -17.58
CA ALA A 63 7.29 -0.13 -16.98
C ALA A 63 8.23 0.59 -16.00
N PHE A 64 8.55 1.86 -16.27
CA PHE A 64 9.29 2.71 -15.34
C PHE A 64 8.46 3.06 -14.09
N ALA A 65 7.19 3.47 -14.29
CA ALA A 65 6.27 3.76 -13.19
C ALA A 65 6.04 2.55 -12.29
N ARG A 66 5.89 1.34 -12.87
CA ARG A 66 5.81 0.10 -12.11
C ARG A 66 7.02 -0.12 -11.22
N ALA A 67 8.24 0.03 -11.76
CA ALA A 67 9.46 -0.13 -10.97
C ALA A 67 9.56 0.86 -9.80
N ILE A 68 8.99 2.06 -9.95
CA ILE A 68 8.91 3.06 -8.88
C ILE A 68 7.91 2.62 -7.81
N VAL A 69 6.71 2.17 -8.21
CA VAL A 69 5.68 1.69 -7.27
C VAL A 69 6.18 0.47 -6.51
N GLU A 70 6.81 -0.50 -7.17
CA GLU A 70 7.44 -1.66 -6.53
C GLU A 70 8.51 -1.24 -5.51
N HIS A 71 9.34 -0.25 -5.85
CA HIS A 71 10.36 0.30 -4.94
C HIS A 71 9.72 0.92 -3.69
N GLU A 72 8.67 1.72 -3.86
CA GLU A 72 7.95 2.36 -2.75
C GLU A 72 7.23 1.35 -1.86
N ILE A 73 6.65 0.30 -2.43
CA ILE A 73 6.07 -0.83 -1.69
C ILE A 73 7.15 -1.50 -0.80
N LEU A 74 8.30 -1.83 -1.37
CA LEU A 74 9.40 -2.46 -0.63
C LEU A 74 9.95 -1.53 0.45
N HIS A 75 10.05 -0.23 0.16
CA HIS A 75 10.47 0.77 1.14
C HIS A 75 9.50 0.83 2.33
N LEU A 76 8.19 0.90 2.07
CA LEU A 76 7.17 0.91 3.13
C LEU A 76 7.20 -0.38 3.98
N HIS A 77 7.33 -1.54 3.34
CA HIS A 77 7.49 -2.81 4.06
C HIS A 77 8.72 -2.78 4.97
N GLY A 78 9.87 -2.30 4.46
CA GLY A 78 11.09 -2.17 5.26
C GLY A 78 10.93 -1.24 6.46
N LEU A 79 10.18 -0.14 6.33
CA LEU A 79 9.89 0.76 7.46
C LEU A 79 9.08 0.08 8.56
N VAL A 80 8.13 -0.78 8.18
CA VAL A 80 7.31 -1.55 9.14
C VAL A 80 8.16 -2.63 9.82
N GLU A 81 8.95 -3.38 9.05
CA GLU A 81 9.77 -4.50 9.56
C GLU A 81 10.92 -4.04 10.49
N GLN A 82 11.39 -2.81 10.36
CA GLN A 82 12.45 -2.25 11.21
C GLN A 82 11.99 -1.87 12.62
N GLN A 83 10.68 -1.94 12.91
CA GLN A 83 10.19 -1.63 14.26
C GLN A 83 10.58 -2.72 15.25
N THR A 84 11.24 -2.33 16.34
CA THR A 84 11.74 -3.26 17.40
C THR A 84 10.60 -3.97 18.13
N ALA A 85 9.44 -3.32 18.27
CA ALA A 85 8.22 -3.86 18.89
C ALA A 85 7.03 -3.45 18.00
N LEU A 86 6.74 -4.29 17.02
CA LEU A 86 5.67 -4.01 16.07
C LEU A 86 4.31 -4.22 16.73
N THR A 87 3.50 -3.18 16.75
CA THR A 87 2.11 -3.18 17.20
C THR A 87 1.18 -2.80 16.05
N LEU A 88 -0.11 -3.06 16.19
CA LEU A 88 -1.10 -2.63 15.20
C LEU A 88 -1.04 -1.12 14.98
N GLU A 89 -1.04 -0.35 16.06
CA GLU A 89 -0.96 1.11 16.00
C GLU A 89 0.37 1.57 15.40
N GLY A 90 1.48 0.87 15.71
CA GLY A 90 2.79 1.15 15.14
C GLY A 90 2.82 0.95 13.62
N ALA A 91 2.28 -0.17 13.13
CA ALA A 91 2.17 -0.45 11.69
C ALA A 91 1.32 0.61 10.96
N ILE A 92 0.15 0.94 11.52
CA ILE A 92 -0.75 1.97 10.98
C ILE A 92 -0.07 3.35 11.00
N SER A 93 0.58 3.72 12.11
CA SER A 93 1.29 5.00 12.26
C SER A 93 2.44 5.13 11.26
N THR A 94 3.16 4.03 10.97
CA THR A 94 4.22 4.02 9.95
C THR A 94 3.66 4.34 8.57
N PHE A 95 2.54 3.71 8.19
CA PHE A 95 1.87 4.01 6.92
C PHE A 95 1.39 5.47 6.88
N ALA A 96 0.70 5.95 7.92
CA ALA A 96 0.25 7.34 8.01
C ALA A 96 1.41 8.33 7.92
N GLY A 97 2.53 8.06 8.61
CA GLY A 97 3.75 8.86 8.54
C GLY A 97 4.37 8.89 7.14
N TYR A 98 4.39 7.74 6.45
CA TYR A 98 4.83 7.64 5.06
C TYR A 98 3.97 8.50 4.14
N VAL A 99 2.63 8.42 4.25
CA VAL A 99 1.69 9.24 3.47
C VAL A 99 1.89 10.72 3.74
N LYS A 100 2.05 11.12 5.01
CA LYS A 100 2.29 12.53 5.39
C LYS A 100 3.60 13.08 4.84
N ALA A 101 4.64 12.24 4.78
CA ALA A 101 5.94 12.62 4.22
C ALA A 101 5.91 12.73 2.68
N ARG A 102 4.97 12.03 1.99
CA ARG A 102 4.86 11.96 0.53
C ARG A 102 3.40 12.04 0.07
N PRO A 103 2.71 13.16 0.34
CA PRO A 103 1.27 13.28 0.08
C PRO A 103 0.90 13.08 -1.38
N ASP A 104 1.73 13.58 -2.29
CA ASP A 104 1.46 13.52 -3.72
C ASP A 104 1.67 12.13 -4.32
N SER A 105 2.47 11.27 -3.68
CA SER A 105 2.64 9.86 -4.11
C SER A 105 1.33 9.09 -4.00
N LEU A 106 0.63 9.19 -2.87
CA LEU A 106 -0.65 8.52 -2.68
C LEU A 106 -1.73 9.08 -3.62
N ARG A 107 -1.77 10.40 -3.79
CA ARG A 107 -2.67 11.05 -4.76
C ARG A 107 -2.38 10.61 -6.19
N ALA A 108 -1.11 10.61 -6.63
CA ALA A 108 -0.73 10.20 -7.97
C ALA A 108 -1.10 8.74 -8.24
N LEU A 109 -0.96 7.86 -7.26
CA LEU A 109 -1.33 6.46 -7.38
C LEU A 109 -2.84 6.28 -7.58
N HIS A 110 -3.67 6.89 -6.73
CA HIS A 110 -5.11 6.65 -6.70
C HIS A 110 -5.95 7.63 -7.55
N THR A 111 -5.44 8.82 -7.85
CA THR A 111 -6.14 9.79 -8.71
C THR A 111 -5.50 9.97 -10.08
N GLY A 112 -4.23 9.61 -10.23
CA GLY A 112 -3.47 9.66 -11.48
C GLY A 112 -3.73 8.47 -12.42
N GLY A 113 -4.46 7.45 -11.99
CA GLY A 113 -4.81 6.28 -12.80
C GLY A 113 -3.67 5.26 -12.97
N LEU A 114 -2.59 5.37 -12.21
CA LEU A 114 -1.51 4.38 -12.22
C LEU A 114 -1.96 3.00 -11.71
N ASP A 115 -2.89 2.97 -10.78
CA ASP A 115 -3.54 1.78 -10.25
C ASP A 115 -4.44 1.04 -11.26
N GLN A 116 -4.78 1.67 -12.38
CA GLN A 116 -5.53 1.05 -13.47
C GLN A 116 -4.67 0.18 -14.40
N ASP A 117 -3.34 0.32 -14.33
CA ASP A 117 -2.44 -0.58 -15.05
C ASP A 117 -2.45 -1.98 -14.39
N PRO A 118 -2.69 -3.07 -15.16
CA PRO A 118 -2.86 -4.41 -14.59
C PRO A 118 -1.66 -4.92 -13.81
N GLU A 119 -0.44 -4.56 -14.22
CA GLU A 119 0.78 -5.02 -13.53
C GLU A 119 1.00 -4.23 -12.24
N ILE A 120 0.70 -2.93 -12.23
CA ILE A 120 0.74 -2.10 -11.01
C ILE A 120 -0.37 -2.55 -10.04
N ALA A 121 -1.58 -2.76 -10.54
CA ALA A 121 -2.69 -3.26 -9.74
C ALA A 121 -2.37 -4.60 -9.07
N ALA A 122 -1.75 -5.53 -9.79
CA ALA A 122 -1.33 -6.83 -9.25
C ALA A 122 -0.25 -6.68 -8.16
N ALA A 123 0.73 -5.79 -8.34
CA ALA A 123 1.76 -5.52 -7.34
C ALA A 123 1.16 -4.90 -6.06
N LEU A 124 0.22 -3.96 -6.22
CA LEU A 124 -0.53 -3.36 -5.10
C LEU A 124 -1.37 -4.40 -4.37
N ALA A 125 -2.14 -5.24 -5.09
CA ALA A 125 -2.97 -6.28 -4.49
C ALA A 125 -2.13 -7.26 -3.64
N THR A 126 -0.97 -7.71 -4.16
CA THR A 126 -0.03 -8.55 -3.41
C THR A 126 0.48 -7.85 -2.15
N SER A 127 0.79 -6.55 -2.24
CA SER A 127 1.23 -5.75 -1.09
C SER A 127 0.12 -5.60 -0.05
N PHE A 128 -1.12 -5.35 -0.50
CA PHE A 128 -2.28 -5.21 0.38
C PHE A 128 -2.58 -6.51 1.13
N GLU A 129 -2.62 -7.66 0.45
CA GLU A 129 -2.82 -8.97 1.08
C GLU A 129 -1.76 -9.24 2.16
N ARG A 130 -0.49 -8.90 1.91
CA ARG A 130 0.57 -9.02 2.91
C ARG A 130 0.31 -8.14 4.13
N TYR A 131 -0.16 -6.90 3.90
CA TYR A 131 -0.43 -5.96 4.97
C TYR A 131 -1.69 -6.36 5.78
N GLU A 132 -2.73 -6.87 5.11
CA GLU A 132 -3.93 -7.43 5.72
C GLU A 132 -3.60 -8.56 6.69
N ARG A 133 -2.81 -9.53 6.23
CA ARG A 133 -2.33 -10.63 7.08
C ARG A 133 -1.51 -10.13 8.26
N LEU A 134 -0.66 -9.14 8.05
CA LEU A 134 0.15 -8.54 9.11
C LEU A 134 -0.72 -7.91 10.19
N VAL A 135 -1.69 -7.06 9.82
CA VAL A 135 -2.53 -6.37 10.82
C VAL A 135 -3.44 -7.34 11.57
N LEU A 136 -3.93 -8.40 10.91
CA LEU A 136 -4.69 -9.47 11.56
C LEU A 136 -3.83 -10.26 12.54
N MET A 137 -2.59 -10.58 12.16
CA MET A 137 -1.62 -11.22 13.07
C MET A 137 -1.34 -10.34 14.30
N LEU A 138 -1.17 -9.02 14.12
CA LEU A 138 -0.98 -8.06 15.21
C LEU A 138 -2.20 -7.92 16.12
N MET A 139 -3.39 -8.29 15.64
CA MET A 139 -4.61 -8.44 16.44
C MET A 139 -4.72 -9.81 17.16
N GLY A 140 -3.73 -10.69 17.00
CA GLY A 140 -3.74 -12.04 17.57
C GLY A 140 -4.46 -13.08 16.71
N ILE A 141 -4.77 -12.78 15.44
CA ILE A 141 -5.44 -13.68 14.50
C ILE A 141 -4.35 -14.22 13.53
N ALA A 142 -3.69 -15.30 13.94
CA ALA A 142 -2.59 -15.90 13.19
C ALA A 142 -3.07 -16.64 11.93
N GLU A 143 -4.25 -17.26 12.00
CA GLU A 143 -4.89 -17.96 10.88
C GLU A 143 -6.25 -17.30 10.62
N PRO A 144 -6.30 -16.24 9.80
CA PRO A 144 -7.53 -15.53 9.51
C PRO A 144 -8.47 -16.38 8.62
N ASP A 145 -9.74 -16.41 8.98
CA ASP A 145 -10.82 -16.92 8.14
C ASP A 145 -11.18 -15.93 7.02
N GLU A 146 -12.04 -16.35 6.09
CA GLU A 146 -12.49 -15.51 4.96
C GLU A 146 -13.16 -14.23 5.44
N CYS A 147 -13.91 -14.26 6.53
CA CYS A 147 -14.58 -13.07 7.06
C CYS A 147 -13.59 -12.06 7.63
N ALA A 148 -12.55 -12.52 8.35
CA ALA A 148 -11.49 -11.65 8.84
C ALA A 148 -10.67 -11.05 7.69
N MET A 149 -10.33 -11.84 6.66
CA MET A 149 -9.64 -11.34 5.47
C MET A 149 -10.47 -10.29 4.73
N PHE A 150 -11.77 -10.54 4.50
CA PHE A 150 -12.68 -9.56 3.89
C PHE A 150 -12.75 -8.26 4.70
N ALA A 151 -12.85 -8.36 6.03
CA ALA A 151 -12.84 -7.17 6.89
C ALA A 151 -11.54 -6.37 6.78
N ALA A 152 -10.39 -7.03 6.66
CA ALA A 152 -9.10 -6.39 6.48
C ALA A 152 -8.97 -5.74 5.09
N GLU A 153 -9.47 -6.36 4.02
CA GLU A 153 -9.55 -5.79 2.67
C GLU A 153 -10.37 -4.50 2.63
N VAL A 154 -11.59 -4.53 3.22
CA VAL A 154 -12.45 -3.34 3.35
C VAL A 154 -11.74 -2.25 4.16
N TRP A 155 -11.02 -2.64 5.23
CA TRP A 155 -10.28 -1.69 6.04
C TRP A 155 -9.12 -1.05 5.28
N ILE A 156 -8.35 -1.77 4.45
CA ILE A 156 -7.28 -1.18 3.62
C ILE A 156 -7.84 -0.06 2.74
N SER A 157 -8.97 -0.30 2.07
CA SER A 157 -9.65 0.70 1.24
C SER A 157 -10.09 1.92 2.07
N THR A 158 -10.59 1.67 3.28
CA THR A 158 -10.97 2.72 4.24
C THR A 158 -9.75 3.52 4.71
N MET A 159 -8.62 2.86 5.02
CA MET A 159 -7.39 3.50 5.44
C MET A 159 -6.81 4.42 4.37
N ILE A 160 -6.81 3.98 3.11
CA ILE A 160 -6.37 4.80 1.97
C ILE A 160 -7.25 6.06 1.85
N THR A 161 -8.57 5.89 1.88
CA THR A 161 -9.54 7.00 1.80
C THR A 161 -9.38 7.96 2.99
N LEU A 162 -9.20 7.43 4.20
CA LEU A 162 -8.96 8.21 5.41
C LEU A 162 -7.68 9.05 5.28
N CYS A 163 -6.59 8.45 4.80
CA CYS A 163 -5.33 9.15 4.58
C CYS A 163 -5.45 10.24 3.52
N LEU A 164 -6.14 9.97 2.39
CA LEU A 164 -6.36 10.98 1.35
C LEU A 164 -7.15 12.18 1.90
N ALA A 165 -8.23 11.93 2.66
CA ALA A 165 -9.00 12.99 3.30
C ALA A 165 -8.17 13.76 4.34
N TRP A 166 -7.36 13.04 5.14
CA TRP A 166 -6.51 13.65 6.16
C TRP A 166 -5.47 14.62 5.60
N LEU A 167 -4.96 14.37 4.38
CA LEU A 167 -4.00 15.28 3.74
C LEU A 167 -4.57 16.71 3.53
N ASP A 168 -5.89 16.86 3.49
CA ASP A 168 -6.58 18.13 3.36
C ASP A 168 -6.98 18.73 4.74
N HIS A 169 -6.66 18.02 5.84
CA HIS A 169 -7.00 18.36 7.21
C HIS A 169 -5.75 18.36 8.13
N PRO A 170 -4.81 19.32 7.94
CA PRO A 170 -3.54 19.36 8.68
C PRO A 170 -3.71 19.55 10.20
N GLU A 171 -4.88 20.01 10.65
CA GLU A 171 -5.24 20.19 12.08
C GLU A 171 -5.46 18.85 12.79
N ILE A 172 -5.74 17.76 12.07
CA ILE A 172 -5.92 16.43 12.65
C ILE A 172 -4.55 15.78 12.88
N SER A 173 -4.31 15.31 14.10
CA SER A 173 -3.02 14.67 14.42
C SER A 173 -2.89 13.28 13.79
N GLN A 174 -1.65 12.86 13.52
CA GLN A 174 -1.36 11.50 13.06
C GLN A 174 -1.83 10.45 14.08
N GLU A 175 -1.72 10.73 15.36
CA GLU A 175 -2.21 9.86 16.43
C GLU A 175 -3.73 9.64 16.34
N THR A 176 -4.49 10.71 16.06
CA THR A 176 -5.95 10.61 15.83
C THR A 176 -6.27 9.69 14.67
N ILE A 177 -5.59 9.85 13.52
CA ILE A 177 -5.77 9.00 12.36
C ILE A 177 -5.41 7.54 12.67
N THR A 178 -4.30 7.32 13.36
CA THR A 178 -3.86 5.99 13.77
C THR A 178 -4.91 5.29 14.64
N ASN A 179 -5.42 6.00 15.65
CA ASN A 179 -6.42 5.46 16.58
C ASN A 179 -7.77 5.19 15.89
N MET A 180 -8.24 6.11 15.05
CA MET A 180 -9.45 5.92 14.26
C MET A 180 -9.34 4.68 13.36
N SER A 181 -8.24 4.54 12.66
CA SER A 181 -8.01 3.41 11.76
C SER A 181 -7.91 2.09 12.52
N ALA A 182 -7.19 2.04 13.65
CA ALA A 182 -7.10 0.83 14.46
C ALA A 182 -8.46 0.41 15.05
N GLN A 183 -9.28 1.36 15.50
CA GLN A 183 -10.63 1.08 16.00
C GLN A 183 -11.55 0.59 14.88
N THR A 184 -11.45 1.18 13.70
CA THR A 184 -12.24 0.74 12.52
C THR A 184 -11.92 -0.69 12.16
N LEU A 185 -10.65 -1.09 12.11
CA LEU A 185 -10.26 -2.48 11.83
C LEU A 185 -10.85 -3.44 12.87
N ARG A 186 -10.68 -3.13 14.17
CA ARG A 186 -11.21 -3.97 15.25
C ARG A 186 -12.72 -4.15 15.13
N SER A 187 -13.45 -3.07 14.81
CA SER A 187 -14.90 -3.11 14.65
C SER A 187 -15.31 -3.96 13.43
N LEU A 188 -14.67 -3.77 12.29
CA LEU A 188 -14.96 -4.52 11.06
C LEU A 188 -14.73 -6.03 11.27
N VAL A 189 -13.59 -6.41 11.84
CA VAL A 189 -13.25 -7.82 12.11
C VAL A 189 -14.25 -8.44 13.11
N SER A 190 -14.60 -7.72 14.19
CA SER A 190 -15.57 -8.20 15.18
C SER A 190 -16.95 -8.43 14.56
N GLN A 191 -17.44 -7.48 13.76
CA GLN A 191 -18.75 -7.58 13.11
C GLN A 191 -18.79 -8.69 12.05
N ALA A 192 -17.73 -8.82 11.24
CA ALA A 192 -17.65 -9.86 10.21
C ALA A 192 -17.71 -11.27 10.84
N ARG A 193 -16.99 -11.50 11.93
CA ARG A 193 -16.97 -12.80 12.61
C ARG A 193 -18.29 -13.10 13.33
N GLN A 194 -18.90 -12.12 13.98
CA GLN A 194 -20.23 -12.28 14.59
C GLN A 194 -21.30 -12.62 13.55
N GLY A 195 -21.27 -11.95 12.39
CA GLY A 195 -22.18 -12.24 11.29
C GLY A 195 -22.04 -13.68 10.76
N ALA A 196 -20.81 -14.19 10.67
CA ALA A 196 -20.54 -15.57 10.25
C ALA A 196 -21.05 -16.61 11.27
N GLU A 197 -20.90 -16.36 12.56
CA GLU A 197 -21.41 -17.23 13.64
C GLU A 197 -22.94 -17.34 13.57
N HIS A 198 -23.66 -16.22 13.42
CA HIS A 198 -25.12 -16.22 13.30
C HIS A 198 -25.63 -16.90 12.02
N ALA A 199 -24.90 -16.79 10.92
CA ALA A 199 -25.24 -17.46 9.67
C ALA A 199 -25.03 -18.99 9.73
N SER A 200 -24.21 -19.47 10.66
CA SER A 200 -23.90 -20.89 10.86
C SER A 200 -24.84 -21.58 11.86
N GLU A 201 -25.67 -20.83 12.61
CA GLU A 201 -26.69 -21.41 13.49
C GLU A 201 -27.84 -21.96 12.63
N PRO A 202 -28.19 -23.27 12.79
CA PRO A 202 -29.32 -23.84 12.06
C PRO A 202 -30.59 -23.13 12.46
N ALA A 203 -31.35 -22.63 11.48
CA ALA A 203 -32.67 -22.03 11.72
C ALA A 203 -33.54 -22.97 12.56
N THR A 204 -33.74 -22.61 13.80
CA THR A 204 -34.67 -23.36 14.67
C THR A 204 -36.07 -23.23 14.06
N THR A 205 -36.49 -24.24 13.33
CA THR A 205 -37.85 -24.33 12.80
C THR A 205 -38.82 -24.25 13.96
N PRO A 206 -39.75 -23.28 14.03
CA PRO A 206 -40.75 -23.26 15.06
C PRO A 206 -41.59 -24.52 14.94
N ALA A 207 -41.59 -25.33 15.99
CA ALA A 207 -42.42 -26.51 16.07
C ALA A 207 -43.89 -26.09 15.89
N THR A 208 -44.46 -26.44 14.76
CA THR A 208 -45.90 -26.32 14.49
C THR A 208 -46.62 -27.19 15.53
N ALA A 209 -47.17 -26.55 16.54
CA ALA A 209 -48.08 -27.17 17.48
C ALA A 209 -49.33 -27.61 16.69
N HIS A 210 -49.40 -28.91 16.40
CA HIS A 210 -50.59 -29.54 15.86
C HIS A 210 -51.54 -29.69 17.05
N GLU A 211 -52.51 -28.79 17.17
CA GLU A 211 -53.68 -29.02 18.04
C GLU A 211 -54.50 -30.19 17.47
N PRO A 212 -54.84 -31.18 18.29
CA PRO A 212 -55.77 -32.24 17.84
C PRO A 212 -57.20 -31.66 17.76
N VAL A 213 -57.75 -31.67 16.55
CA VAL A 213 -59.19 -31.45 16.36
C VAL A 213 -59.98 -32.56 17.07
N SER A 214 -60.71 -32.17 18.12
CA SER A 214 -61.60 -33.04 18.83
C SER A 214 -62.92 -33.13 18.06
N ASP A 215 -63.21 -34.28 17.49
CA ASP A 215 -64.49 -34.65 16.96
C ASP A 215 -65.54 -34.76 18.08
N ARG A 216 -66.62 -33.97 17.91
CA ARG A 216 -67.98 -34.31 18.43
C ARG A 216 -69.04 -33.75 17.50
#